data_ab98c8cccf9ee4fdfe427137d9289311
#
_entry.id   ab98c8cccf9ee4fdfe427137d9289311
#
_cell.length_a   1.000
_cell.length_b   1.000
_cell.length_c   1.000
_cell.angle_alpha   90.00
_cell.angle_beta   90.00
_cell.angle_gamma   90.00
#
_symmetry.space_group_name_H-M   'P 1'
#
loop_
_entity.id
_entity.type
_entity.pdbx_description
1 polymer ?
#
loop_
_entity_poly.entity_id
_entity_poly.type
_entity_poly.pdbx_seq_one_letter_code
_entity_poly.pdbx_strand_id
1 'polypeptide(L)'
;MTELSREIFESAQTIRGQITEDRRNFHQIPEVGTDLPKTSAYIKRRLDEMGIEWRECGGPLPEKLAEDYKEAGFSHMERETGIAALIGHGSPCILLRADMDALPVKEDTDLEYRFPGECGHM
;
A
#
# COMPACT_ATOMS: atom_id res chain seq x y z
N MET A 1 26.40 17.96 -2.94
CA MET A 1 25.84 16.68 -2.48
C MET A 1 26.86 16.04 -1.58
N THR A 2 26.49 15.66 -0.36
CA THR A 2 27.40 14.98 0.57
C THR A 2 27.71 13.56 0.09
N GLU A 3 28.78 12.94 0.60
CA GLU A 3 29.13 11.54 0.30
C GLU A 3 27.96 10.60 0.65
N LEU A 4 27.38 10.73 1.86
CA LEU A 4 26.21 9.97 2.26
C LEU A 4 25.01 10.13 1.31
N SER A 5 24.76 11.35 0.83
CA SER A 5 23.65 11.59 -0.12
C SER A 5 23.90 10.88 -1.45
N ARG A 6 25.15 10.73 -1.86
CA ARG A 6 25.52 10.00 -3.08
C ARG A 6 25.33 8.50 -2.91
N GLU A 7 25.81 7.95 -1.80
CA GLU A 7 25.62 6.52 -1.47
C GLU A 7 24.14 6.13 -1.40
N ILE A 8 23.30 6.95 -0.76
CA ILE A 8 21.86 6.75 -0.70
C ILE A 8 21.26 6.77 -2.11
N PHE A 9 21.64 7.72 -2.94
CA PHE A 9 21.15 7.83 -4.30
C PHE A 9 21.55 6.62 -5.16
N GLU A 10 22.81 6.19 -5.09
CA GLU A 10 23.32 5.04 -5.80
C GLU A 10 22.61 3.75 -5.35
N SER A 11 22.42 3.56 -4.04
CA SER A 11 21.65 2.44 -3.49
C SER A 11 20.21 2.44 -3.97
N ALA A 12 19.54 3.60 -4.00
CA ALA A 12 18.19 3.73 -4.52
C ALA A 12 18.08 3.37 -6.00
N GLN A 13 19.12 3.67 -6.81
CA GLN A 13 19.14 3.27 -8.22
C GLN A 13 19.20 1.75 -8.40
N THR A 14 19.87 1.02 -7.51
CA THR A 14 19.95 -0.45 -7.60
C THR A 14 18.60 -1.13 -7.44
N ILE A 15 17.69 -0.56 -6.65
CA ILE A 15 16.35 -1.11 -6.38
C ILE A 15 15.25 -0.51 -7.26
N ARG A 16 15.60 0.40 -8.17
CA ARG A 16 14.63 1.10 -9.04
C ARG A 16 13.74 0.15 -9.85
N GLY A 17 14.32 -0.92 -10.38
CA GLY A 17 13.58 -1.94 -11.13
C GLY A 17 12.50 -2.59 -10.28
N GLN A 18 12.85 -2.99 -9.06
CA GLN A 18 11.92 -3.61 -8.13
C GLN A 18 10.80 -2.65 -7.69
N ILE A 19 11.14 -1.40 -7.40
CA ILE A 19 10.13 -0.37 -7.06
C ILE A 19 9.15 -0.15 -8.22
N THR A 20 9.66 -0.16 -9.46
CA THR A 20 8.81 -0.02 -10.64
C THR A 20 7.86 -1.21 -10.79
N GLU A 21 8.35 -2.43 -10.55
CA GLU A 21 7.55 -3.65 -10.59
C GLU A 21 6.49 -3.65 -9.47
N ASP A 22 6.88 -3.35 -8.24
CA ASP A 22 5.95 -3.24 -7.11
C ASP A 22 4.84 -2.22 -7.40
N ARG A 23 5.19 -1.05 -7.93
CA ARG A 23 4.20 -0.03 -8.34
C ARG A 23 3.22 -0.56 -9.38
N ARG A 24 3.70 -1.28 -10.40
CA ARG A 24 2.84 -1.85 -11.46
C ARG A 24 1.93 -2.95 -10.91
N ASN A 25 2.42 -3.76 -9.98
CA ASN A 25 1.65 -4.79 -9.33
C ASN A 25 0.53 -4.20 -8.47
N PHE A 26 0.80 -3.14 -7.70
CA PHE A 26 -0.23 -2.40 -6.96
C PHE A 26 -1.28 -1.81 -7.91
N HIS A 27 -0.85 -1.25 -9.02
CA HIS A 27 -1.74 -0.67 -10.03
C HIS A 27 -2.75 -1.70 -10.59
N GLN A 28 -2.41 -2.98 -10.59
CA GLN A 28 -3.30 -4.06 -11.03
C GLN A 28 -4.26 -4.58 -9.95
N ILE A 29 -4.12 -4.11 -8.72
CA ILE A 29 -4.98 -4.51 -7.58
C ILE A 29 -5.54 -3.28 -6.85
N PRO A 30 -6.16 -2.32 -7.52
CA PRO A 30 -6.59 -1.06 -6.94
C PRO A 30 -7.81 -1.27 -6.04
N GLU A 31 -7.58 -1.47 -4.76
CA GLU A 31 -8.62 -1.60 -3.75
C GLU A 31 -8.92 -0.23 -3.15
N VAL A 32 -10.19 0.17 -3.17
CA VAL A 32 -10.65 1.47 -2.68
C VAL A 32 -11.17 1.35 -1.25
N GLY A 33 -10.86 2.33 -0.41
CA GLY A 33 -11.35 2.42 0.96
C GLY A 33 -10.44 1.76 1.99
N THR A 34 -11.00 1.15 3.00
CA THR A 34 -10.25 0.67 4.18
C THR A 34 -10.07 -0.85 4.25
N ASP A 35 -10.86 -1.62 3.52
CA ASP A 35 -10.72 -3.08 3.47
C ASP A 35 -9.93 -3.49 2.23
N LEU A 36 -8.64 -3.78 2.44
CA LEU A 36 -7.63 -3.93 1.39
C LEU A 36 -6.92 -5.31 1.46
N PRO A 37 -7.64 -6.42 1.32
CA PRO A 37 -7.06 -7.75 1.52
C PRO A 37 -5.96 -8.10 0.53
N LYS A 38 -6.08 -7.73 -0.75
CA LYS A 38 -5.10 -8.05 -1.79
C LYS A 38 -3.84 -7.18 -1.65
N THR A 39 -4.04 -5.88 -1.47
CA THR A 39 -2.95 -4.91 -1.24
C THR A 39 -2.16 -5.28 0.01
N SER A 40 -2.87 -5.57 1.11
CA SER A 40 -2.27 -6.03 2.36
C SER A 40 -1.47 -7.33 2.17
N ALA A 41 -2.02 -8.32 1.48
CA ALA A 41 -1.33 -9.58 1.20
C ALA A 41 -0.05 -9.37 0.38
N TYR A 42 -0.09 -8.47 -0.61
CA TYR A 42 1.09 -8.12 -1.40
C TYR A 42 2.17 -7.48 -0.54
N ILE A 43 1.83 -6.50 0.30
CA ILE A 43 2.79 -5.81 1.19
C ILE A 43 3.42 -6.80 2.18
N LYS A 44 2.62 -7.65 2.81
CA LYS A 44 3.11 -8.67 3.75
C LYS A 44 4.13 -9.60 3.09
N ARG A 45 3.82 -10.12 1.90
CA ARG A 45 4.75 -10.95 1.13
C ARG A 45 6.06 -10.20 0.84
N ARG A 46 5.99 -8.92 0.45
CA ARG A 46 7.20 -8.13 0.19
C ARG A 46 8.03 -7.90 1.46
N LEU A 47 7.40 -7.66 2.60
CA LEU A 47 8.08 -7.54 3.88
C LEU A 47 8.75 -8.87 4.30
N ASP A 48 8.07 -10.00 4.11
CA ASP A 48 8.62 -11.34 4.36
C ASP A 48 9.85 -11.61 3.47
N GLU A 49 9.78 -11.30 2.17
CA GLU A 49 10.90 -11.43 1.24
C GLU A 49 12.12 -10.58 1.64
N MET A 50 11.88 -9.44 2.27
CA MET A 50 12.93 -8.56 2.81
C MET A 50 13.41 -8.95 4.21
N GLY A 51 12.78 -9.95 4.85
CA GLY A 51 13.08 -10.35 6.23
C GLY A 51 12.69 -9.28 7.27
N ILE A 52 11.69 -8.46 6.98
CA ILE A 52 11.22 -7.39 7.86
C ILE A 52 10.03 -7.89 8.68
N GLU A 53 10.15 -7.82 10.00
CA GLU A 53 9.03 -8.15 10.90
C GLU A 53 7.90 -7.13 10.78
N TRP A 54 6.69 -7.65 10.69
CA TRP A 54 5.48 -6.84 10.59
C TRP A 54 4.36 -7.38 11.48
N ARG A 55 3.38 -6.54 11.75
CA ARG A 55 2.13 -6.91 12.40
C ARG A 55 0.96 -6.20 11.75
N GLU A 56 -0.19 -6.83 11.77
CA GLU A 56 -1.44 -6.17 11.39
C GLU A 56 -1.81 -5.13 12.42
N CYS A 57 -2.27 -3.99 11.94
CA CYS A 57 -2.97 -2.98 12.70
C CYS A 57 -4.26 -2.61 11.95
N GLY A 58 -5.28 -2.22 12.68
CA GLY A 58 -6.65 -2.10 12.19
C GLY A 58 -7.54 -3.14 12.84
N GLY A 59 -8.78 -3.21 12.43
CA GLY A 59 -9.76 -4.10 13.05
C GLY A 59 -11.13 -3.97 12.39
N PRO A 60 -12.20 -4.50 13.03
CA PRO A 60 -13.56 -4.29 12.57
C PRO A 60 -13.88 -2.79 12.49
N LEU A 61 -14.63 -2.39 11.47
CA LEU A 61 -15.10 -1.02 11.38
C LEU A 61 -15.99 -0.66 12.58
N PRO A 62 -15.82 0.54 13.15
CA PRO A 62 -16.82 1.09 14.07
C PRO A 62 -18.19 1.13 13.38
N GLU A 63 -19.27 0.78 14.11
CA GLU A 63 -20.62 0.64 13.57
C GLU A 63 -21.06 1.85 12.74
N LYS A 64 -20.86 3.05 13.27
CA LYS A 64 -21.17 4.28 12.55
C LYS A 64 -20.41 4.42 11.23
N LEU A 65 -19.13 4.09 11.20
CA LEU A 65 -18.32 4.20 10.00
C LEU A 65 -18.72 3.15 8.96
N ALA A 66 -19.10 1.95 9.39
CA ALA A 66 -19.64 0.92 8.52
C ALA A 66 -20.98 1.33 7.89
N GLU A 67 -21.84 2.03 8.63
CA GLU A 67 -23.08 2.61 8.11
C GLU A 67 -22.80 3.71 7.07
N ASP A 68 -21.89 4.65 7.38
CA ASP A 68 -21.48 5.73 6.48
C ASP A 68 -20.93 5.18 5.15
N TYR A 69 -20.08 4.15 5.21
CA TYR A 69 -19.57 3.47 4.02
C TYR A 69 -20.67 2.79 3.21
N LYS A 70 -21.60 2.13 3.87
CA LYS A 70 -22.73 1.47 3.22
C LYS A 70 -23.63 2.48 2.50
N GLU A 71 -23.93 3.61 3.14
CA GLU A 71 -24.67 4.71 2.52
C GLU A 71 -23.94 5.32 1.32
N ALA A 72 -22.61 5.39 1.37
CA ALA A 72 -21.77 5.84 0.26
C ALA A 72 -21.59 4.79 -0.86
N GLY A 73 -22.20 3.59 -0.75
CA GLY A 73 -22.13 2.54 -1.76
C GLY A 73 -21.00 1.53 -1.58
N PHE A 74 -20.24 1.59 -0.49
CA PHE A 74 -19.14 0.68 -0.17
C PHE A 74 -19.55 -0.41 0.82
N SER A 75 -20.59 -1.17 0.48
CA SER A 75 -21.19 -2.19 1.37
C SER A 75 -20.27 -3.38 1.69
N HIS A 76 -19.14 -3.50 1.00
CA HIS A 76 -18.14 -4.56 1.20
C HIS A 76 -17.07 -4.20 2.24
N MET A 77 -17.11 -2.99 2.78
CA MET A 77 -16.15 -2.55 3.79
C MET A 77 -16.55 -3.13 5.15
N GLU A 78 -15.78 -4.10 5.62
CA GLU A 78 -16.03 -4.77 6.91
C GLU A 78 -14.98 -4.45 7.97
N ARG A 79 -13.81 -3.98 7.54
CA ARG A 79 -12.68 -3.72 8.43
C ARG A 79 -11.76 -2.61 7.94
N GLU A 80 -10.95 -2.11 8.86
CA GLU A 80 -9.78 -1.31 8.56
C GLU A 80 -8.57 -2.23 8.37
N THR A 81 -7.83 -2.03 7.30
CA THR A 81 -6.59 -2.75 7.02
C THR A 81 -5.40 -1.85 7.27
N GLY A 82 -4.44 -2.35 8.04
CA GLY A 82 -3.19 -1.64 8.26
C GLY A 82 -2.05 -2.62 8.53
N ILE A 83 -0.84 -2.20 8.22
CA ILE A 83 0.39 -2.95 8.47
C ILE A 83 1.39 -2.02 9.14
N ALA A 84 1.95 -2.45 10.25
CA ALA A 84 3.08 -1.80 10.90
C ALA A 84 4.31 -2.68 10.81
N ALA A 85 5.41 -2.12 10.33
CA ALA A 85 6.70 -2.79 10.24
C ALA A 85 7.77 -1.99 10.97
N LEU A 86 8.72 -2.68 11.58
CA LEU A 86 9.85 -2.06 12.26
C LEU A 86 11.15 -2.42 11.55
N ILE A 87 11.90 -1.41 11.14
CA ILE A 87 13.19 -1.58 10.49
C ILE A 87 14.29 -1.04 11.41
N GLY A 88 15.23 -1.92 11.76
CA GLY A 88 16.32 -1.57 12.67
C GLY A 88 15.89 -1.50 14.13
N HIS A 89 16.74 -0.84 14.93
CA HIS A 89 16.58 -0.71 16.38
C HIS A 89 17.30 0.54 16.88
N GLY A 90 16.96 0.98 18.08
CA GLY A 90 17.61 2.12 18.73
C GLY A 90 16.74 3.37 18.83
N SER A 91 17.39 4.51 19.07
CA SER A 91 16.76 5.80 19.28
C SER A 91 17.61 6.90 18.61
N PRO A 92 17.01 7.91 17.99
CA PRO A 92 15.56 8.13 17.83
C PRO A 92 14.89 7.18 16.82
N CYS A 93 13.56 7.07 16.91
CA CYS A 93 12.74 6.36 15.94
C CYS A 93 12.00 7.37 15.05
N ILE A 94 11.91 7.06 13.75
CA ILE A 94 11.15 7.85 12.78
C ILE A 94 9.96 7.02 12.32
N LEU A 95 8.77 7.62 12.33
CA LEU A 95 7.57 7.01 11.78
C LEU A 95 7.35 7.50 10.34
N LEU A 96 7.24 6.57 9.40
CA LEU A 96 6.78 6.83 8.04
C LEU A 96 5.36 6.29 7.89
N ARG A 97 4.46 7.08 7.31
CA ARG A 97 3.11 6.66 6.96
C ARG A 97 2.94 6.71 5.44
N ALA A 98 2.33 5.66 4.90
CA ALA A 98 1.92 5.62 3.51
C ALA A 98 0.49 5.07 3.44
N ASP A 99 -0.34 5.67 2.59
CA ASP A 99 -1.66 5.15 2.29
C ASP A 99 -1.54 3.93 1.38
N MET A 100 -2.48 3.01 1.50
CA MET A 100 -2.48 1.74 0.76
C MET A 100 -3.68 1.62 -0.19
N ASP A 101 -4.64 2.53 -0.10
CA ASP A 101 -5.87 2.50 -0.88
C ASP A 101 -5.71 3.17 -2.25
N ALA A 102 -6.57 2.75 -3.17
CA ALA A 102 -6.73 3.35 -4.47
C ALA A 102 -7.84 4.41 -4.47
N LEU A 103 -7.87 5.24 -5.48
CA LEU A 103 -8.94 6.20 -5.70
C LEU A 103 -10.10 5.57 -6.48
N PRO A 104 -11.36 5.96 -6.24
CA PRO A 104 -12.52 5.46 -6.98
C PRO A 104 -12.64 6.18 -8.34
N VAL A 105 -11.59 6.12 -9.13
CA VAL A 105 -11.48 6.77 -10.45
C VAL A 105 -11.27 5.70 -11.51
N LYS A 106 -12.00 5.79 -12.62
CA LYS A 106 -11.79 4.91 -13.76
C LYS A 106 -10.49 5.26 -14.48
N GLU A 107 -9.66 4.27 -14.70
CA GLU A 107 -8.46 4.45 -15.50
C GLU A 107 -8.79 4.54 -16.99
N ASP A 108 -8.29 5.58 -17.65
CA ASP A 108 -8.42 5.82 -19.09
C ASP A 108 -7.03 5.88 -19.77
N THR A 109 -6.25 4.83 -19.56
CA THR A 109 -4.91 4.68 -20.16
C THR A 109 -4.81 3.38 -20.94
N ASP A 110 -3.88 3.31 -21.90
CA ASP A 110 -3.58 2.10 -22.68
C ASP A 110 -2.32 1.37 -22.15
N LEU A 111 -2.05 1.45 -20.85
CA LEU A 111 -0.89 0.82 -20.25
C LEU A 111 -1.06 -0.71 -20.15
N GLU A 112 0.01 -1.45 -20.45
CA GLU A 112 0.02 -2.92 -20.36
C GLU A 112 -0.33 -3.45 -18.95
N TYR A 113 0.01 -2.69 -17.92
CA TYR A 113 -0.27 -3.00 -16.52
C TYR A 113 -1.54 -2.33 -15.99
N ARG A 114 -2.37 -1.80 -16.86
CA ARG A 114 -3.68 -1.24 -16.52
C ARG A 114 -4.55 -2.27 -15.80
N PHE A 115 -5.29 -1.81 -14.79
CA PHE A 115 -6.33 -2.64 -14.18
C PHE A 115 -7.49 -2.86 -15.18
N PRO A 116 -7.87 -4.12 -15.46
CA PRO A 116 -8.90 -4.41 -16.47
C PRO A 116 -10.34 -4.16 -15.98
N GLY A 117 -10.54 -3.78 -14.73
CA GLY A 117 -11.84 -3.51 -14.13
C GLY A 117 -12.38 -2.11 -14.43
N GLU A 118 -13.59 -1.84 -13.94
CA GLU A 118 -14.29 -0.59 -14.22
C GLU A 118 -14.04 0.52 -13.19
N CYS A 119 -13.50 0.20 -12.02
CA CYS A 119 -13.26 1.18 -10.94
C CYS A 119 -11.97 0.87 -10.18
N GLY A 120 -11.41 1.92 -9.62
CA GLY A 120 -10.17 1.87 -8.86
C GLY A 120 -8.96 2.24 -9.70
N HIS A 121 -8.14 3.14 -9.16
CA HIS A 121 -6.90 3.61 -9.77
C HIS A 121 -5.87 3.91 -8.69
N MET A 122 -4.66 3.37 -8.85
CA MET A 122 -3.52 3.62 -7.98
C MET A 122 -2.45 4.47 -8.65
#